data_50dd3e3dedd2a1481d86c01768efb9bb
#
_entry.id   50dd3e3dedd2a1481d86c01768efb9bb
#
_cell.length_a   1.000
_cell.length_b   1.000
_cell.length_c   1.000
_cell.angle_alpha   90.00
_cell.angle_beta   90.00
_cell.angle_gamma   90.00
#
_symmetry.space_group_name_H-M   'P 1'
#
loop_
_entity.id
_entity.type
_entity.pdbx_description
1 polymer ?
#
loop_
_entity_poly.entity_id
_entity_poly.type
_entity_poly.pdbx_seq_one_letter_code
_entity_poly.pdbx_strand_id
1 'polypeptide(L)'
;ILLSRQVGVPYIVVFMNKCDMVDDEELLDLVEMEITELLEEYGFEGCPIIRGSAYQALQDTSGKWGDAIIKLMETVDEYIPDPERDTDKPFLMPVEDVFSISGRGTVATGRVERGILKVQDEVEIVGLVEESRKVVVTGIEMFHKLLDDAEPGDNIGALLRGVNRDEIERGQVLAAPGTITPHKKFT
;
A
#
# COMPACT_ATOMS: atom_id res chain seq x y z
N ILE A 1 -8.27 9.09 -11.46
CA ILE A 1 -8.17 10.34 -10.68
C ILE A 1 -9.24 10.37 -9.59
N LEU A 2 -10.55 10.24 -9.89
CA LEU A 2 -11.62 10.27 -8.88
C LEU A 2 -11.41 9.25 -7.75
N LEU A 3 -11.11 7.99 -8.06
CA LEU A 3 -10.86 6.96 -7.05
C LEU A 3 -9.60 7.27 -6.21
N SER A 4 -8.54 7.77 -6.83
CA SER A 4 -7.32 8.19 -6.11
C SER A 4 -7.65 9.27 -5.08
N ARG A 5 -8.50 10.24 -5.46
CA ARG A 5 -8.97 11.26 -4.53
C ARG A 5 -9.79 10.69 -3.38
N GLN A 6 -10.71 9.76 -3.67
CA GLN A 6 -11.57 9.15 -2.64
C GLN A 6 -10.81 8.32 -1.63
N VAL A 7 -9.76 7.61 -2.04
CA VAL A 7 -8.90 6.82 -1.14
C VAL A 7 -7.76 7.63 -0.52
N GLY A 8 -7.69 8.95 -0.79
CA GLY A 8 -6.73 9.84 -0.15
C GLY A 8 -5.30 9.72 -0.67
N VAL A 9 -5.09 9.33 -1.94
CA VAL A 9 -3.76 9.36 -2.56
C VAL A 9 -3.25 10.81 -2.60
N PRO A 10 -2.10 11.13 -1.99
CA PRO A 10 -1.64 12.50 -1.87
C PRO A 10 -0.89 13.02 -3.11
N TYR A 11 -0.26 12.16 -3.90
CA TYR A 11 0.60 12.52 -5.02
C TYR A 11 0.25 11.69 -6.26
N ILE A 12 0.26 12.33 -7.44
CA ILE A 12 0.06 11.67 -8.74
C ILE A 12 1.17 12.12 -9.68
N VAL A 13 1.80 11.16 -10.34
CA VAL A 13 2.69 11.36 -11.49
C VAL A 13 2.02 10.71 -12.69
N VAL A 14 1.97 11.40 -13.80
CA VAL A 14 1.30 10.91 -15.02
C VAL A 14 2.32 10.49 -16.06
N PHE A 15 2.17 9.30 -16.59
CA PHE A 15 2.89 8.84 -17.78
C PHE A 15 1.93 8.82 -18.97
N MET A 16 2.05 9.82 -19.85
CA MET A 16 1.25 9.90 -21.08
C MET A 16 1.81 8.94 -22.11
N ASN A 17 1.25 7.73 -22.12
CA ASN A 17 1.75 6.61 -22.90
C ASN A 17 1.30 6.66 -24.36
N LYS A 18 1.96 5.88 -25.24
CA LYS A 18 1.65 5.71 -26.67
C LYS A 18 1.89 6.97 -27.52
N CYS A 19 2.76 7.87 -27.09
CA CYS A 19 3.09 9.06 -27.87
C CYS A 19 3.79 8.73 -29.21
N ASP A 20 4.28 7.52 -29.38
CA ASP A 20 4.81 7.02 -30.65
C ASP A 20 3.76 6.83 -31.75
N MET A 21 2.48 6.80 -31.38
CA MET A 21 1.36 6.65 -32.33
C MET A 21 0.79 8.00 -32.81
N VAL A 22 1.32 9.12 -32.33
CA VAL A 22 0.86 10.46 -32.64
C VAL A 22 2.03 11.26 -33.18
N ASP A 23 1.93 11.67 -34.44
CA ASP A 23 2.95 12.48 -35.12
C ASP A 23 2.74 13.99 -34.93
N ASP A 24 1.60 14.40 -34.40
CA ASP A 24 1.19 15.79 -34.19
C ASP A 24 1.49 16.22 -32.75
N GLU A 25 2.50 17.05 -32.59
CA GLU A 25 2.89 17.61 -31.27
C GLU A 25 1.80 18.52 -30.68
N GLU A 26 1.04 19.26 -31.51
CA GLU A 26 -0.04 20.13 -31.02
C GLU A 26 -1.16 19.28 -30.37
N LEU A 27 -1.42 18.09 -30.92
CA LEU A 27 -2.38 17.15 -30.33
C LEU A 27 -1.89 16.60 -28.98
N LEU A 28 -0.59 16.33 -28.85
CA LEU A 28 -0.01 15.90 -27.56
C LEU A 28 -0.08 17.02 -26.52
N ASP A 29 0.15 18.27 -26.92
CA ASP A 29 0.01 19.45 -26.06
C ASP A 29 -1.43 19.61 -25.56
N LEU A 30 -2.42 19.46 -26.44
CA LEU A 30 -3.84 19.52 -26.08
C LEU A 30 -4.23 18.44 -25.07
N VAL A 31 -3.79 17.21 -25.28
CA VAL A 31 -4.06 16.10 -24.35
C VAL A 31 -3.41 16.35 -22.99
N GLU A 32 -2.20 16.90 -22.96
CA GLU A 32 -1.52 17.25 -21.70
C GLU A 32 -2.26 18.34 -20.94
N MET A 33 -2.79 19.37 -21.67
CA MET A 33 -3.64 20.40 -21.08
C MET A 33 -4.94 19.82 -20.49
N GLU A 34 -5.63 18.94 -21.21
CA GLU A 34 -6.86 18.28 -20.72
C GLU A 34 -6.58 17.42 -19.48
N ILE A 35 -5.44 16.71 -19.43
CA ILE A 35 -5.02 15.93 -18.26
C ILE A 35 -4.78 16.86 -17.07
N THR A 36 -4.11 18.00 -17.29
CA THR A 36 -3.81 18.99 -16.26
C THR A 36 -5.10 19.58 -15.68
N GLU A 37 -6.01 20.04 -16.53
CA GLU A 37 -7.31 20.58 -16.12
C GLU A 37 -8.11 19.56 -15.30
N LEU A 38 -8.12 18.29 -15.75
CA LEU A 38 -8.81 17.20 -15.04
C LEU A 38 -8.17 16.91 -13.68
N LEU A 39 -6.85 16.95 -13.56
CA LEU A 39 -6.15 16.76 -12.29
C LEU A 39 -6.48 17.88 -11.31
N GLU A 40 -6.46 19.14 -11.78
CA GLU A 40 -6.79 20.31 -10.98
C GLU A 40 -8.24 20.30 -10.50
N GLU A 41 -9.20 19.87 -11.33
CA GLU A 41 -10.61 19.70 -10.94
C GLU A 41 -10.76 18.76 -9.74
N TYR A 42 -9.91 17.72 -9.66
CA TYR A 42 -9.89 16.79 -8.53
C TYR A 42 -8.94 17.20 -7.39
N GLY A 43 -8.34 18.39 -7.47
CA GLY A 43 -7.49 18.96 -6.42
C GLY A 43 -6.07 18.40 -6.40
N PHE A 44 -5.57 17.93 -7.53
CA PHE A 44 -4.17 17.54 -7.76
C PHE A 44 -3.48 18.61 -8.62
N GLU A 45 -2.92 19.63 -7.98
CA GLU A 45 -2.26 20.75 -8.65
C GLU A 45 -0.77 20.46 -8.92
N GLY A 46 -0.27 20.87 -10.09
CA GLY A 46 1.16 20.77 -10.42
C GLY A 46 1.71 19.35 -10.56
N CYS A 47 0.86 18.40 -10.92
CA CYS A 47 1.28 17.01 -11.15
C CYS A 47 2.22 16.92 -12.35
N PRO A 48 3.39 16.27 -12.23
CA PRO A 48 4.29 16.05 -13.35
C PRO A 48 3.64 15.11 -14.38
N ILE A 49 3.80 15.47 -15.67
CA ILE A 49 3.37 14.65 -16.80
C ILE A 49 4.58 14.32 -17.66
N ILE A 50 4.82 13.04 -17.92
CA ILE A 50 5.92 12.55 -18.73
C ILE A 50 5.34 11.89 -19.98
N ARG A 51 5.73 12.40 -21.18
CA ARG A 51 5.37 11.81 -22.46
C ARG A 51 6.26 10.65 -22.79
N GLY A 52 5.69 9.52 -23.24
CA GLY A 52 6.48 8.36 -23.56
C GLY A 52 5.74 7.28 -24.35
N SER A 53 6.47 6.21 -24.64
CA SER A 53 5.95 4.97 -25.19
C SER A 53 6.60 3.79 -24.47
N ALA A 54 5.87 3.15 -23.60
CA ALA A 54 6.35 1.98 -22.89
C ALA A 54 6.65 0.81 -23.83
N TYR A 55 5.87 0.67 -24.90
CA TYR A 55 6.10 -0.39 -25.92
C TYR A 55 7.43 -0.17 -26.65
N GLN A 56 7.70 1.05 -27.12
CA GLN A 56 8.95 1.35 -27.80
C GLN A 56 10.16 1.28 -26.87
N ALA A 57 10.01 1.70 -25.62
CA ALA A 57 11.05 1.58 -24.59
C ALA A 57 11.40 0.12 -24.29
N LEU A 58 10.44 -0.79 -24.36
CA LEU A 58 10.69 -2.22 -24.20
C LEU A 58 11.46 -2.82 -25.39
N GLN A 59 11.28 -2.29 -26.61
CA GLN A 59 11.98 -2.74 -27.80
C GLN A 59 13.42 -2.20 -27.87
N ASP A 60 13.60 -0.93 -27.48
CA ASP A 60 14.90 -0.25 -27.43
C ASP A 60 15.00 0.64 -26.17
N THR A 61 15.77 0.14 -25.21
CA THR A 61 16.00 0.85 -23.93
C THR A 61 17.01 1.99 -24.05
N SER A 62 17.73 2.11 -25.17
CA SER A 62 18.80 3.10 -25.35
C SER A 62 18.35 4.38 -26.07
N GLY A 63 17.08 4.43 -26.56
CA GLY A 63 16.53 5.56 -27.28
C GLY A 63 15.69 6.51 -26.42
N LYS A 64 15.15 7.57 -27.07
CA LYS A 64 14.32 8.60 -26.40
C LYS A 64 13.18 8.03 -25.54
N TRP A 65 12.66 6.86 -25.90
CA TRP A 65 11.58 6.23 -25.16
C TRP A 65 12.09 5.52 -23.89
N GLY A 66 13.31 4.97 -23.93
CA GLY A 66 14.02 4.49 -22.73
C GLY A 66 14.31 5.63 -21.76
N ASP A 67 14.82 6.76 -22.29
CA ASP A 67 15.06 7.98 -21.50
C ASP A 67 13.78 8.49 -20.82
N ALA A 68 12.63 8.39 -21.50
CA ALA A 68 11.34 8.77 -20.91
C ALA A 68 10.96 7.90 -19.70
N ILE A 69 11.29 6.63 -19.72
CA ILE A 69 11.07 5.73 -18.55
C ILE A 69 12.02 6.10 -17.40
N ILE A 70 13.30 6.39 -17.71
CA ILE A 70 14.25 6.85 -16.69
C ILE A 70 13.76 8.15 -16.06
N LYS A 71 13.34 9.12 -16.90
CA LYS A 71 12.78 10.39 -16.44
C LYS A 71 11.53 10.20 -15.57
N LEU A 72 10.66 9.24 -15.90
CA LEU A 72 9.51 8.91 -15.07
C LEU A 72 9.97 8.46 -13.67
N MET A 73 10.96 7.58 -13.58
CA MET A 73 11.47 7.08 -12.29
C MET A 73 12.14 8.20 -11.48
N GLU A 74 12.99 9.01 -12.11
CA GLU A 74 13.59 10.19 -11.48
C GLU A 74 12.52 11.16 -10.96
N THR A 75 11.48 11.41 -11.77
CA THR A 75 10.36 12.28 -11.36
C THR A 75 9.60 11.69 -10.17
N VAL A 76 9.39 10.38 -10.12
CA VAL A 76 8.75 9.70 -8.98
C VAL A 76 9.59 9.88 -7.72
N ASP A 77 10.91 9.67 -7.82
CA ASP A 77 11.84 9.79 -6.68
C ASP A 77 11.95 11.23 -6.16
N GLU A 78 11.85 12.23 -7.05
CA GLU A 78 11.92 13.66 -6.68
C GLU A 78 10.59 14.22 -6.17
N TYR A 79 9.47 13.80 -6.78
CA TYR A 79 8.14 14.40 -6.54
C TYR A 79 7.39 13.75 -5.39
N ILE A 80 7.54 12.43 -5.20
CA ILE A 80 6.85 11.69 -4.13
C ILE A 80 7.78 11.59 -2.92
N PRO A 81 7.46 12.26 -1.80
CA PRO A 81 8.31 12.20 -0.60
C PRO A 81 8.22 10.80 0.05
N ASP A 82 9.27 10.45 0.77
CA ASP A 82 9.25 9.26 1.61
C ASP A 82 8.11 9.36 2.65
N PRO A 83 7.30 8.30 2.82
CA PRO A 83 6.20 8.33 3.76
C PRO A 83 6.70 8.41 5.21
N GLU A 84 6.09 9.27 6.01
CA GLU A 84 6.28 9.25 7.46
C GLU A 84 5.68 7.96 8.03
N ARG A 85 6.51 7.16 8.69
CA ARG A 85 6.11 5.90 9.31
C ARG A 85 5.97 6.06 10.82
N ASP A 86 4.79 5.81 11.34
CA ASP A 86 4.46 5.86 12.78
C ASP A 86 5.05 4.65 13.55
N THR A 87 6.36 4.48 13.54
CA THR A 87 7.06 3.35 14.16
C THR A 87 7.04 3.36 15.69
N ASP A 88 6.96 4.55 16.30
CA ASP A 88 7.02 4.74 17.76
C ASP A 88 5.67 4.48 18.47
N LYS A 89 4.59 4.30 17.71
CA LYS A 89 3.27 4.00 18.25
C LYS A 89 3.11 2.50 18.53
N PRO A 90 2.18 2.11 19.42
CA PRO A 90 1.85 0.69 19.60
C PRO A 90 1.36 0.05 18.29
N PHE A 91 1.82 -1.17 18.02
CA PHE A 91 1.47 -1.93 16.81
C PHE A 91 -0.03 -2.03 16.60
N LEU A 92 -0.44 -1.88 15.35
CA LEU A 92 -1.82 -2.05 14.89
C LEU A 92 -1.88 -2.47 13.43
N MET A 93 -2.62 -3.54 13.16
CA MET A 93 -2.88 -4.07 11.82
C MET A 93 -4.33 -4.55 11.70
N PRO A 94 -5.18 -3.92 10.88
CA PRO A 94 -6.49 -4.44 10.53
C PRO A 94 -6.37 -5.77 9.77
N VAL A 95 -7.23 -6.73 10.11
CA VAL A 95 -7.27 -8.04 9.44
C VAL A 95 -8.09 -7.92 8.15
N GLU A 96 -7.46 -8.16 7.01
CA GLU A 96 -8.07 -8.11 5.68
C GLU A 96 -8.51 -9.49 5.19
N ASP A 97 -7.71 -10.52 5.47
CA ASP A 97 -8.05 -11.90 5.14
C ASP A 97 -7.42 -12.88 6.14
N VAL A 98 -7.99 -14.08 6.20
CA VAL A 98 -7.53 -15.14 7.12
C VAL A 98 -7.54 -16.49 6.40
N PHE A 99 -6.43 -17.19 6.46
CA PHE A 99 -6.31 -18.55 5.91
C PHE A 99 -5.43 -19.45 6.78
N SER A 100 -5.53 -20.75 6.58
CA SER A 100 -4.71 -21.73 7.27
C SER A 100 -3.65 -22.31 6.35
N ILE A 101 -2.43 -22.45 6.86
CA ILE A 101 -1.37 -23.20 6.20
C ILE A 101 -1.25 -24.55 6.91
N SER A 102 -1.46 -25.64 6.17
CA SER A 102 -1.36 -26.99 6.71
C SER A 102 -0.01 -27.21 7.38
N GLY A 103 -0.03 -27.64 8.65
CA GLY A 103 1.16 -27.90 9.46
C GLY A 103 1.89 -26.66 9.99
N ARG A 104 1.45 -25.43 9.66
CA ARG A 104 2.08 -24.18 10.12
C ARG A 104 1.20 -23.34 11.04
N GLY A 105 -0.11 -23.27 10.77
CA GLY A 105 -1.07 -22.54 11.60
C GLY A 105 -1.94 -21.57 10.81
N THR A 106 -2.52 -20.62 11.51
CA THR A 106 -3.41 -19.59 10.96
C THR A 106 -2.60 -18.36 10.59
N VAL A 107 -2.87 -17.81 9.39
CA VAL A 107 -2.26 -16.57 8.89
C VAL A 107 -3.34 -15.52 8.79
N ALA A 108 -3.09 -14.37 9.40
CA ALA A 108 -3.88 -13.15 9.20
C ALA A 108 -3.09 -12.19 8.31
N THR A 109 -3.72 -11.71 7.24
CA THR A 109 -3.12 -10.71 6.36
C THR A 109 -3.69 -9.34 6.62
N GLY A 110 -2.88 -8.32 6.37
CA GLY A 110 -3.27 -6.93 6.49
C GLY A 110 -2.11 -5.99 6.29
N ARG A 111 -2.42 -4.70 6.25
CA ARG A 111 -1.42 -3.65 6.25
C ARG A 111 -1.12 -3.19 7.67
N VAL A 112 0.15 -3.12 8.01
CA VAL A 112 0.57 -2.48 9.27
C VAL A 112 0.25 -0.99 9.21
N GLU A 113 -0.63 -0.51 10.09
CA GLU A 113 -1.03 0.90 10.13
C GLU A 113 -0.07 1.74 10.98
N ARG A 114 0.44 1.18 12.07
CA ARG A 114 1.38 1.85 12.98
C ARG A 114 2.13 0.84 13.85
N GLY A 115 3.24 1.28 14.40
CA GLY A 115 4.10 0.47 15.26
C GLY A 115 4.85 -0.61 14.50
N ILE A 116 5.78 -1.24 15.14
CA ILE A 116 6.59 -2.34 14.59
C ILE A 116 6.08 -3.65 15.16
N LEU A 117 5.95 -4.66 14.30
CA LEU A 117 5.66 -6.04 14.67
C LEU A 117 6.91 -6.88 14.50
N LYS A 118 7.28 -7.66 15.49
CA LYS A 118 8.40 -8.60 15.41
C LYS A 118 7.96 -10.04 15.55
N VAL A 119 8.74 -10.94 14.97
CA VAL A 119 8.55 -12.38 15.20
C VAL A 119 8.76 -12.65 16.69
N GLN A 120 7.87 -13.45 17.30
CA GLN A 120 7.71 -13.79 18.72
C GLN A 120 6.99 -12.71 19.55
N ASP A 121 6.54 -11.60 18.99
CA ASP A 121 5.69 -10.68 19.72
C ASP A 121 4.34 -11.29 20.08
N GLU A 122 3.84 -10.95 21.26
CA GLU A 122 2.45 -11.20 21.66
C GLU A 122 1.59 -10.06 21.10
N VAL A 123 0.52 -10.42 20.40
CA VAL A 123 -0.49 -9.48 19.89
C VAL A 123 -1.87 -9.87 20.41
N GLU A 124 -2.78 -8.93 20.44
CA GLU A 124 -4.15 -9.12 20.86
C GLU A 124 -5.09 -9.00 19.65
N ILE A 125 -5.96 -9.98 19.47
CA ILE A 125 -7.05 -9.95 18.48
C ILE A 125 -8.21 -9.21 19.11
N VAL A 126 -8.62 -8.09 18.51
CA VAL A 126 -9.60 -7.15 19.07
C VAL A 126 -10.71 -6.89 18.05
N GLY A 127 -11.93 -6.70 18.56
CA GLY A 127 -13.11 -6.31 17.75
C GLY A 127 -13.98 -7.49 17.33
N LEU A 128 -15.24 -7.20 17.01
CA LEU A 128 -16.33 -8.09 16.61
C LEU A 128 -16.79 -9.09 17.70
N VAL A 129 -15.94 -9.45 18.61
CA VAL A 129 -16.25 -10.33 19.77
C VAL A 129 -16.09 -9.56 21.07
N GLU A 130 -16.71 -10.06 22.15
CA GLU A 130 -16.66 -9.37 23.46
C GLU A 130 -15.33 -9.54 24.18
N GLU A 131 -14.70 -10.70 24.03
CA GLU A 131 -13.43 -11.04 24.68
C GLU A 131 -12.31 -10.97 23.64
N SER A 132 -11.30 -10.16 23.93
CA SER A 132 -10.05 -10.15 23.16
C SER A 132 -9.21 -11.38 23.48
N ARG A 133 -8.38 -11.79 22.52
CA ARG A 133 -7.52 -12.95 22.68
C ARG A 133 -6.06 -12.62 22.36
N LYS A 134 -5.17 -13.02 23.24
CA LYS A 134 -3.73 -12.88 23.02
C LYS A 134 -3.17 -14.08 22.26
N VAL A 135 -2.33 -13.81 21.29
CA VAL A 135 -1.68 -14.81 20.42
C VAL A 135 -0.24 -14.40 20.14
N VAL A 136 0.59 -15.37 19.79
CA VAL A 136 2.00 -15.10 19.46
C VAL A 136 2.21 -15.16 17.95
N VAL A 137 2.89 -14.16 17.41
CA VAL A 137 3.32 -14.11 16.02
C VAL A 137 4.55 -15.00 15.84
N THR A 138 4.44 -16.07 15.08
CA THR A 138 5.55 -17.03 14.89
C THR A 138 6.27 -16.88 13.57
N GLY A 139 5.79 -16.00 12.70
CA GLY A 139 6.42 -15.67 11.44
C GLY A 139 5.74 -14.49 10.77
N ILE A 140 6.49 -13.76 9.99
CA ILE A 140 6.02 -12.63 9.17
C ILE A 140 6.49 -12.90 7.75
N GLU A 141 5.59 -12.74 6.78
CA GLU A 141 5.88 -12.96 5.37
C GLU A 141 5.34 -11.80 4.53
N MET A 142 6.14 -11.30 3.60
CA MET A 142 5.77 -10.30 2.60
C MET A 142 6.40 -10.66 1.26
N PHE A 143 5.60 -10.72 0.17
CA PHE A 143 6.07 -11.11 -1.18
C PHE A 143 6.86 -12.43 -1.22
N HIS A 144 6.41 -13.45 -0.50
CA HIS A 144 7.08 -14.75 -0.36
C HIS A 144 8.48 -14.69 0.29
N LYS A 145 8.77 -13.63 1.03
CA LYS A 145 9.98 -13.49 1.84
C LYS A 145 9.63 -13.46 3.31
N LEU A 146 10.35 -14.25 4.09
CA LEU A 146 10.27 -14.20 5.55
C LEU A 146 10.99 -12.96 6.06
N LEU A 147 10.33 -12.27 6.99
CA LEU A 147 10.85 -11.06 7.64
C LEU A 147 11.01 -11.32 9.15
N ASP A 148 11.95 -10.63 9.76
CA ASP A 148 12.12 -10.62 11.22
C ASP A 148 11.16 -9.61 11.89
N ASP A 149 10.85 -8.54 11.20
CA ASP A 149 9.92 -7.49 11.62
C ASP A 149 9.13 -6.91 10.43
N ALA A 150 8.09 -6.13 10.75
CA ALA A 150 7.29 -5.38 9.79
C ALA A 150 7.00 -3.99 10.33
N GLU A 151 6.99 -3.00 9.44
CA GLU A 151 6.81 -1.58 9.72
C GLU A 151 5.51 -1.02 9.13
N PRO A 152 5.06 0.18 9.56
CA PRO A 152 3.89 0.82 9.00
C PRO A 152 3.97 0.97 7.48
N GLY A 153 2.90 0.59 6.78
CA GLY A 153 2.81 0.55 5.33
C GLY A 153 3.08 -0.83 4.71
N ASP A 154 3.68 -1.76 5.44
CA ASP A 154 3.93 -3.11 4.95
C ASP A 154 2.63 -3.94 4.90
N ASN A 155 2.38 -4.59 3.77
CA ASN A 155 1.33 -5.59 3.64
C ASN A 155 1.91 -6.98 3.94
N ILE A 156 1.50 -7.55 5.04
CA ILE A 156 2.08 -8.79 5.55
C ILE A 156 1.08 -9.91 5.77
N GLY A 157 1.59 -11.13 5.84
CA GLY A 157 0.94 -12.27 6.45
C GLY A 157 1.61 -12.58 7.79
N ALA A 158 0.86 -12.41 8.88
CA ALA A 158 1.31 -12.75 10.22
C ALA A 158 0.87 -14.18 10.56
N LEU A 159 1.82 -15.08 10.78
CA LEU A 159 1.56 -16.45 11.22
C LEU A 159 1.32 -16.46 12.72
N LEU A 160 0.12 -16.87 13.14
CA LEU A 160 -0.35 -16.82 14.51
C LEU A 160 -0.36 -18.20 15.14
N ARG A 161 0.13 -18.30 16.39
CA ARG A 161 0.08 -19.51 17.20
C ARG A 161 -1.06 -19.41 18.21
N GLY A 162 -1.78 -20.52 18.38
CA GLY A 162 -2.80 -20.63 19.43
C GLY A 162 -4.18 -20.13 19.03
N VAL A 163 -4.40 -19.88 17.74
CA VAL A 163 -5.69 -19.50 17.18
C VAL A 163 -6.00 -20.33 15.94
N ASN A 164 -7.24 -20.78 15.81
CA ASN A 164 -7.74 -21.44 14.61
C ASN A 164 -8.31 -20.40 13.65
N ARG A 165 -8.46 -20.80 12.38
CA ARG A 165 -8.97 -19.89 11.34
C ARG A 165 -10.39 -19.37 11.62
N ASP A 166 -11.23 -20.16 12.27
CA ASP A 166 -12.61 -19.84 12.63
C ASP A 166 -12.74 -18.95 13.89
N GLU A 167 -11.62 -18.70 14.57
CA GLU A 167 -11.54 -17.83 15.75
C GLU A 167 -11.05 -16.42 15.44
N ILE A 168 -10.72 -16.14 14.18
CA ILE A 168 -10.31 -14.82 13.69
C ILE A 168 -10.96 -14.55 12.33
N GLU A 169 -11.41 -13.32 12.12
CA GLU A 169 -12.11 -12.96 10.89
C GLU A 169 -11.73 -11.56 10.39
N ARG A 170 -11.99 -11.33 9.12
CA ARG A 170 -11.83 -10.01 8.50
C ARG A 170 -12.61 -8.94 9.26
N GLY A 171 -11.99 -7.79 9.49
CA GLY A 171 -12.55 -6.66 10.22
C GLY A 171 -12.17 -6.63 11.70
N GLN A 172 -11.57 -7.69 12.24
CA GLN A 172 -10.85 -7.62 13.51
C GLN A 172 -9.51 -6.91 13.32
N VAL A 173 -8.84 -6.63 14.43
CA VAL A 173 -7.55 -5.93 14.46
C VAL A 173 -6.56 -6.72 15.28
N LEU A 174 -5.34 -6.90 14.78
CA LEU A 174 -4.19 -7.28 15.58
C LEU A 174 -3.55 -6.02 16.16
N ALA A 175 -3.39 -5.98 17.46
CA ALA A 175 -2.81 -4.83 18.16
C ALA A 175 -1.82 -5.24 19.24
N ALA A 176 -0.96 -4.33 19.66
CA ALA A 176 -0.18 -4.50 20.87
C ALA A 176 -1.13 -4.69 22.07
N PRO A 177 -0.87 -5.65 22.98
CA PRO A 177 -1.80 -6.01 24.04
C PRO A 177 -2.21 -4.83 24.91
N GLY A 178 -3.53 -4.68 25.14
CA GLY A 178 -4.09 -3.64 26.01
C GLY A 178 -4.05 -2.21 25.45
N THR A 179 -3.70 -2.02 24.19
CA THR A 179 -3.60 -0.67 23.58
C THR A 179 -4.86 -0.22 22.87
N ILE A 180 -5.77 -1.14 22.56
CA ILE A 180 -7.03 -0.87 21.86
C ILE A 180 -8.22 -1.34 22.69
N THR A 181 -9.21 -0.50 22.81
CA THR A 181 -10.51 -0.81 23.44
C THR A 181 -11.61 -0.59 22.41
N PRO A 182 -12.34 -1.64 21.98
CA PRO A 182 -13.47 -1.49 21.06
C PRO A 182 -14.61 -0.70 21.70
N HIS A 183 -15.20 0.21 20.95
CA HIS A 183 -16.35 0.99 21.39
C HIS A 183 -17.60 0.61 20.62
N LYS A 184 -18.70 0.30 21.35
CA LYS A 184 -20.03 -0.01 20.75
C LYS A 184 -20.87 1.25 20.51
N LYS A 185 -20.52 2.38 21.13
CA LYS A 185 -21.21 3.67 21.00
C LYS A 185 -20.18 4.77 20.73
N PHE A 186 -20.46 5.58 19.72
CA PHE A 186 -19.63 6.73 19.33
C PHE A 186 -20.58 7.83 18.82
N THR A 187 -20.15 9.06 18.97
CA THR A 187 -20.86 10.28 18.52
C THR A 187 -20.07 10.96 17.43
#